data_8de9cb1367bcc594100919b3da0b7f9c
#
_entry.id   8de9cb1367bcc594100919b3da0b7f9c
#
_cell.length_a   1.000
_cell.length_b   1.000
_cell.length_c   1.000
_cell.angle_alpha   90.00
_cell.angle_beta   90.00
_cell.angle_gamma   90.00
#
_symmetry.space_group_name_H-M   'P 1'
#
loop_
_entity.id
_entity.type
_entity.pdbx_description
1 polymer ?
#
loop_
_entity_poly.entity_id
_entity_poly.type
_entity_poly.pdbx_seq_one_letter_code
_entity_poly.pdbx_strand_id
1 'polypeptide(L)'
;DPHSAYLSAQQTRSFDDLNDGGYAGIGIESDERDPTRIRVVAPFDDTPAQRAGLRAGDFITAINGVPVNNSKPDASPERLRGKVGSKVILTVVRQGEKDPLQIAVVREVISLQSVKARWLEPGYAYFRISAFQGDTGLEFRRQWQALQAADKGVAIKGVILDLRSNPGGLVNAAVEVADLEKIAAVAHAHGLP
;
A
#
# COMPACT_ATOMS: atom_id res chain seq x y z
N ASP A 1 -23.25 -9.95 -17.84
CA ASP A 1 -22.77 -8.57 -17.78
C ASP A 1 -21.24 -8.61 -17.62
N PRO A 2 -20.46 -7.99 -18.54
CA PRO A 2 -18.99 -8.02 -18.49
C PRO A 2 -18.42 -7.32 -17.23
N HIS A 3 -19.23 -6.59 -16.48
CA HIS A 3 -18.85 -5.91 -15.25
C HIS A 3 -19.33 -6.62 -13.98
N SER A 4 -19.98 -7.79 -14.11
CA SER A 4 -20.43 -8.59 -12.97
C SER A 4 -19.48 -9.76 -12.77
N ALA A 5 -18.96 -9.92 -11.55
CA ALA A 5 -18.13 -11.04 -11.16
C ALA A 5 -18.61 -11.61 -9.82
N TYR A 6 -18.57 -12.95 -9.70
CA TYR A 6 -18.75 -13.61 -8.40
C TYR A 6 -17.43 -13.52 -7.62
N LEU A 7 -17.47 -12.91 -6.45
CA LEU A 7 -16.35 -12.89 -5.53
C LEU A 7 -16.54 -13.97 -4.46
N SER A 8 -15.54 -14.80 -4.23
CA SER A 8 -15.48 -15.66 -3.06
C SER A 8 -15.40 -14.81 -1.78
N ALA A 9 -15.75 -15.37 -0.63
CA ALA A 9 -15.65 -14.66 0.66
C ALA A 9 -14.23 -14.11 0.94
N GLN A 10 -13.20 -14.74 0.39
CA GLN A 10 -11.81 -14.30 0.46
C GLN A 10 -11.55 -13.10 -0.45
N GLN A 11 -12.01 -13.16 -1.70
CA GLN A 11 -11.89 -12.05 -2.65
C GLN A 11 -12.68 -10.83 -2.18
N THR A 12 -13.85 -11.03 -1.54
CA THR A 12 -14.62 -9.94 -0.93
C THR A 12 -13.83 -9.27 0.17
N ARG A 13 -13.25 -10.04 1.10
CA ARG A 13 -12.38 -9.48 2.17
C ARG A 13 -11.18 -8.71 1.62
N SER A 14 -10.50 -9.26 0.61
CA SER A 14 -9.38 -8.57 -0.02
C SER A 14 -9.82 -7.28 -0.72
N PHE A 15 -11.03 -7.26 -1.28
CA PHE A 15 -11.60 -6.07 -1.89
C PHE A 15 -11.99 -5.03 -0.83
N ASP A 16 -12.55 -5.45 0.29
CA ASP A 16 -12.89 -4.59 1.43
C ASP A 16 -11.60 -3.99 2.04
N ASP A 17 -10.57 -4.81 2.28
CA ASP A 17 -9.27 -4.36 2.77
C ASP A 17 -8.64 -3.27 1.87
N LEU A 18 -8.74 -3.43 0.54
CA LEU A 18 -8.24 -2.44 -0.42
C LEU A 18 -9.07 -1.16 -0.38
N ASN A 19 -10.38 -1.26 -0.23
CA ASN A 19 -11.28 -0.11 -0.13
C ASN A 19 -11.08 0.64 1.18
N ASP A 20 -10.80 -0.05 2.27
CA ASP A 20 -10.51 0.53 3.59
C ASP A 20 -9.10 1.16 3.69
N GLY A 21 -8.30 1.08 2.61
CA GLY A 21 -6.97 1.70 2.54
C GLY A 21 -5.85 0.87 3.18
N GLY A 22 -6.12 -0.39 3.58
CA GLY A 22 -5.10 -1.24 4.17
C GLY A 22 -5.58 -2.63 4.56
N TYR A 23 -4.63 -3.50 4.86
CA TYR A 23 -4.90 -4.86 5.34
C TYR A 23 -3.99 -5.23 6.51
N ALA A 24 -4.46 -6.13 7.39
CA ALA A 24 -3.64 -6.63 8.47
C ALA A 24 -2.69 -7.74 7.99
N GLY A 25 -1.40 -7.46 7.94
CA GLY A 25 -0.40 -8.37 7.38
C GLY A 25 1.04 -7.98 7.69
N ILE A 26 1.98 -8.39 6.84
CA ILE A 26 3.41 -8.14 7.02
C ILE A 26 3.98 -7.07 6.09
N GLY A 27 3.31 -6.73 4.98
CA GLY A 27 3.71 -5.69 4.03
C GLY A 27 4.82 -6.10 3.07
N ILE A 28 4.50 -7.03 2.18
CA ILE A 28 5.38 -7.43 1.06
C ILE A 28 4.61 -7.41 -0.26
N GLU A 29 5.32 -7.11 -1.33
CA GLU A 29 4.95 -7.52 -2.68
C GLU A 29 5.47 -8.94 -2.91
N SER A 30 4.59 -9.86 -3.32
CA SER A 30 4.92 -11.28 -3.46
C SER A 30 4.60 -11.82 -4.85
N ASP A 31 5.38 -12.82 -5.27
CA ASP A 31 5.12 -13.67 -6.43
C ASP A 31 4.85 -15.09 -5.94
N GLU A 32 3.66 -15.60 -6.23
CA GLU A 32 3.10 -16.84 -5.72
C GLU A 32 2.93 -17.91 -6.80
N ARG A 33 3.50 -17.70 -7.97
CA ARG A 33 3.40 -18.64 -9.12
C ARG A 33 4.04 -19.99 -8.83
N ASP A 34 5.04 -20.04 -7.93
CA ASP A 34 5.61 -21.31 -7.47
C ASP A 34 4.72 -21.92 -6.39
N PRO A 35 4.22 -23.17 -6.57
CA PRO A 35 3.30 -23.77 -5.59
C PRO A 35 3.96 -24.11 -4.26
N THR A 36 5.29 -24.11 -4.16
CA THR A 36 6.02 -24.58 -2.98
C THR A 36 6.69 -23.48 -2.17
N ARG A 37 6.68 -22.24 -2.64
CA ARG A 37 7.30 -21.10 -2.00
C ARG A 37 6.67 -19.79 -2.46
N ILE A 38 6.81 -18.75 -1.64
CA ILE A 38 6.44 -17.38 -1.97
C ILE A 38 7.74 -16.59 -2.18
N ARG A 39 7.91 -16.01 -3.36
CA ARG A 39 9.01 -15.10 -3.61
C ARG A 39 8.66 -13.71 -3.12
N VAL A 40 9.50 -13.11 -2.30
CA VAL A 40 9.42 -11.71 -1.93
C VAL A 40 9.97 -10.88 -3.10
N VAL A 41 9.11 -10.15 -3.81
CA VAL A 41 9.51 -9.20 -4.85
C VAL A 41 10.17 -8.01 -4.20
N ALA A 42 9.50 -7.40 -3.21
CA ALA A 42 10.02 -6.38 -2.33
C ALA A 42 9.21 -6.30 -1.02
N PRO A 43 9.82 -6.03 0.13
CA PRO A 43 9.08 -5.52 1.27
C PRO A 43 8.69 -4.06 0.99
N PHE A 44 7.48 -3.63 1.42
CA PHE A 44 7.09 -2.23 1.35
C PHE A 44 7.85 -1.43 2.40
N ASP A 45 8.10 -0.15 2.11
CA ASP A 45 8.79 0.74 3.04
C ASP A 45 8.00 0.92 4.34
N ASP A 46 8.71 1.03 5.46
CA ASP A 46 8.17 1.23 6.80
C ASP A 46 7.21 0.12 7.29
N THR A 47 7.27 -1.06 6.68
CA THR A 47 6.41 -2.20 7.06
C THR A 47 7.10 -3.16 8.04
N PRO A 48 6.31 -4.01 8.73
CA PRO A 48 6.85 -5.06 9.60
C PRO A 48 7.83 -6.00 8.90
N ALA A 49 7.60 -6.33 7.64
CA ALA A 49 8.48 -7.19 6.86
C ALA A 49 9.87 -6.55 6.66
N GLN A 50 9.91 -5.27 6.29
CA GLN A 50 11.16 -4.52 6.12
C GLN A 50 11.91 -4.42 7.45
N ARG A 51 11.22 -4.03 8.53
CA ARG A 51 11.82 -3.92 9.87
C ARG A 51 12.33 -5.25 10.42
N ALA A 52 11.68 -6.37 10.05
CA ALA A 52 12.12 -7.71 10.42
C ALA A 52 13.31 -8.22 9.56
N GLY A 53 13.72 -7.47 8.54
CA GLY A 53 14.87 -7.79 7.70
C GLY A 53 14.58 -8.73 6.53
N LEU A 54 13.32 -8.84 6.08
CA LEU A 54 12.99 -9.43 4.79
C LEU A 54 13.57 -8.58 3.65
N ARG A 55 13.99 -9.24 2.56
CA ARG A 55 14.65 -8.59 1.42
C ARG A 55 14.05 -9.05 0.11
N ALA A 56 14.19 -8.23 -0.91
CA ALA A 56 13.88 -8.62 -2.28
C ALA A 56 14.70 -9.87 -2.67
N GLY A 57 14.04 -10.83 -3.31
CA GLY A 57 14.64 -12.10 -3.70
C GLY A 57 14.60 -13.21 -2.64
N ASP A 58 14.14 -12.95 -1.43
CA ASP A 58 13.89 -13.98 -0.42
C ASP A 58 12.80 -14.96 -0.88
N PHE A 59 12.91 -16.22 -0.49
CA PHE A 59 11.88 -17.24 -0.69
C PHE A 59 11.34 -17.72 0.64
N ILE A 60 10.08 -17.45 0.92
CA ILE A 60 9.38 -18.00 2.08
C ILE A 60 8.95 -19.42 1.75
N THR A 61 9.48 -20.40 2.48
CA THR A 61 9.22 -21.83 2.27
C THR A 61 8.30 -22.44 3.31
N ALA A 62 8.17 -21.80 4.49
CA ALA A 62 7.21 -22.21 5.51
C ALA A 62 6.72 -21.01 6.31
N ILE A 63 5.49 -21.09 6.83
CA ILE A 63 4.84 -20.09 7.68
C ILE A 63 4.37 -20.78 8.95
N ASN A 64 4.88 -20.36 10.12
CA ASN A 64 4.66 -20.99 11.41
C ASN A 64 4.97 -22.49 11.40
N GLY A 65 6.07 -22.88 10.75
CA GLY A 65 6.50 -24.27 10.61
C GLY A 65 5.71 -25.10 9.59
N VAL A 66 4.65 -24.58 9.01
CA VAL A 66 3.86 -25.28 7.99
C VAL A 66 4.38 -24.89 6.59
N PRO A 67 4.80 -25.84 5.75
CA PRO A 67 5.29 -25.58 4.40
C PRO A 67 4.30 -24.75 3.57
N VAL A 68 4.85 -23.92 2.70
CA VAL A 68 4.07 -23.18 1.70
C VAL A 68 3.42 -24.16 0.73
N ASN A 69 2.15 -23.94 0.44
CA ASN A 69 1.42 -24.64 -0.60
C ASN A 69 0.40 -23.67 -1.24
N ASN A 70 0.77 -23.12 -2.39
CA ASN A 70 -0.03 -22.13 -3.10
C ASN A 70 -1.06 -22.78 -4.05
N SER A 71 -1.13 -24.12 -4.10
CA SER A 71 -2.07 -24.84 -4.98
C SER A 71 -3.49 -24.98 -4.41
N LYS A 72 -3.73 -24.51 -3.18
CA LYS A 72 -5.03 -24.62 -2.50
C LYS A 72 -5.71 -23.25 -2.38
N PRO A 73 -7.06 -23.18 -2.37
CA PRO A 73 -7.80 -21.93 -2.21
C PRO A 73 -7.46 -21.15 -0.92
N ASP A 74 -7.10 -21.85 0.17
CA ASP A 74 -6.62 -21.24 1.42
C ASP A 74 -5.08 -21.17 1.42
N ALA A 75 -4.53 -20.67 0.33
CA ALA A 75 -3.13 -20.66 0.05
C ALA A 75 -2.31 -19.91 1.10
N SER A 76 -1.03 -20.22 1.13
CA SER A 76 -0.06 -19.68 2.08
C SER A 76 -0.01 -18.15 2.19
N PRO A 77 -0.28 -17.36 1.14
CA PRO A 77 -0.35 -15.90 1.24
C PRO A 77 -1.36 -15.39 2.27
N GLU A 78 -2.53 -16.04 2.38
CA GLU A 78 -3.51 -15.67 3.42
C GLU A 78 -2.98 -15.85 4.83
N ARG A 79 -2.06 -16.76 5.03
CA ARG A 79 -1.42 -17.02 6.34
C ARG A 79 -0.41 -15.93 6.73
N LEU A 80 0.01 -15.07 5.77
CA LEU A 80 0.79 -13.86 6.05
C LEU A 80 -0.09 -12.77 6.66
N ARG A 81 -1.39 -12.78 6.35
CA ARG A 81 -2.41 -11.93 6.98
C ARG A 81 -2.80 -12.48 8.34
N GLY A 82 -3.55 -11.69 9.11
CA GLY A 82 -4.10 -12.10 10.39
C GLY A 82 -4.27 -10.95 11.36
N LYS A 83 -4.65 -11.24 12.59
CA LYS A 83 -4.93 -10.23 13.62
C LYS A 83 -3.72 -9.31 13.85
N VAL A 84 -3.96 -8.01 13.85
CA VAL A 84 -2.97 -6.98 14.22
C VAL A 84 -2.34 -7.30 15.57
N GLY A 85 -1.01 -7.14 15.66
CA GLY A 85 -0.22 -7.49 16.85
C GLY A 85 0.12 -8.99 16.98
N SER A 86 -0.47 -9.87 16.14
CA SER A 86 -0.09 -11.29 16.16
C SER A 86 1.25 -11.52 15.44
N LYS A 87 2.03 -12.47 15.97
CA LYS A 87 3.34 -12.83 15.43
C LYS A 87 3.22 -13.96 14.41
N VAL A 88 3.99 -13.87 13.34
CA VAL A 88 4.20 -14.95 12.37
C VAL A 88 5.68 -15.25 12.25
N ILE A 89 6.03 -16.52 12.16
CA ILE A 89 7.41 -16.99 11.96
C ILE A 89 7.53 -17.50 10.53
N LEU A 90 8.44 -16.90 9.77
CA LEU A 90 8.71 -17.24 8.38
C LEU A 90 10.01 -18.03 8.28
N THR A 91 9.97 -19.17 7.61
CA THR A 91 11.19 -19.88 7.19
C THR A 91 11.58 -19.35 5.81
N VAL A 92 12.74 -18.71 5.72
CA VAL A 92 13.18 -17.98 4.54
C VAL A 92 14.48 -18.55 4.01
N VAL A 93 14.50 -18.88 2.73
CA VAL A 93 15.73 -19.23 1.99
C VAL A 93 16.20 -17.98 1.26
N ARG A 94 17.43 -17.58 1.52
CA ARG A 94 18.07 -16.38 0.97
C ARG A 94 19.32 -16.76 0.20
N GLN A 95 19.51 -16.14 -0.96
CA GLN A 95 20.73 -16.33 -1.74
C GLN A 95 21.97 -15.87 -0.93
N GLY A 96 22.97 -16.75 -0.85
CA GLY A 96 24.20 -16.48 -0.10
C GLY A 96 24.18 -16.98 1.36
N GLU A 97 23.03 -17.37 1.90
CA GLU A 97 22.93 -18.01 3.21
C GLU A 97 22.93 -19.54 3.05
N LYS A 98 23.64 -20.25 3.93
CA LYS A 98 23.72 -21.72 3.89
C LYS A 98 22.47 -22.38 4.45
N ASP A 99 21.94 -21.81 5.52
CA ASP A 99 20.81 -22.36 6.26
C ASP A 99 19.58 -21.45 6.14
N PRO A 100 18.35 -22.01 6.17
CA PRO A 100 17.14 -21.22 6.18
C PRO A 100 17.06 -20.32 7.40
N LEU A 101 16.71 -19.07 7.18
CA LEU A 101 16.51 -18.06 8.23
C LEU A 101 15.14 -18.21 8.87
N GLN A 102 15.07 -18.02 10.20
CA GLN A 102 13.80 -17.89 10.91
C GLN A 102 13.53 -16.42 11.20
N ILE A 103 12.62 -15.80 10.46
CA ILE A 103 12.28 -14.38 10.58
C ILE A 103 10.92 -14.25 11.25
N ALA A 104 10.90 -13.60 12.42
CA ALA A 104 9.67 -13.34 13.14
C ALA A 104 9.14 -11.94 12.79
N VAL A 105 7.90 -11.87 12.34
CA VAL A 105 7.23 -10.63 11.94
C VAL A 105 5.98 -10.45 12.77
N VAL A 106 5.76 -9.24 13.29
CA VAL A 106 4.50 -8.86 13.97
C VAL A 106 3.60 -8.22 12.93
N ARG A 107 2.37 -8.72 12.78
CA ARG A 107 1.41 -8.17 11.82
C ARG A 107 0.91 -6.81 12.26
N GLU A 108 0.82 -5.89 11.32
CA GLU A 108 0.27 -4.55 11.50
C GLU A 108 -0.74 -4.24 10.40
N VAL A 109 -1.46 -3.14 10.53
CA VAL A 109 -2.22 -2.59 9.42
C VAL A 109 -1.22 -2.07 8.39
N ILE A 110 -1.22 -2.65 7.21
CA ILE A 110 -0.40 -2.21 6.08
C ILE A 110 -1.22 -1.21 5.30
N SER A 111 -0.92 0.07 5.47
CA SER A 111 -1.49 1.13 4.65
C SER A 111 -0.79 1.15 3.30
N LEU A 112 -1.56 1.00 2.25
CA LEU A 112 -1.07 1.13 0.88
C LEU A 112 -1.16 2.61 0.53
N GLN A 113 -0.04 3.32 0.54
CA GLN A 113 -0.03 4.73 0.15
C GLN A 113 -0.64 4.93 -1.24
N SER A 114 -1.86 5.45 -1.27
CA SER A 114 -2.57 5.76 -2.50
C SER A 114 -2.12 7.09 -3.11
N VAL A 115 -1.53 7.99 -2.30
CA VAL A 115 -1.11 9.33 -2.71
C VAL A 115 0.39 9.53 -2.51
N LYS A 116 1.08 9.99 -3.56
CA LYS A 116 2.46 10.47 -3.49
C LYS A 116 2.50 11.92 -3.98
N ALA A 117 3.25 12.77 -3.27
CA ALA A 117 3.39 14.17 -3.64
C ALA A 117 4.84 14.64 -3.63
N ARG A 118 5.15 15.62 -4.48
CA ARG A 118 6.45 16.30 -4.50
C ARG A 118 6.34 17.65 -5.20
N TRP A 119 7.27 18.55 -4.93
CA TRP A 119 7.46 19.71 -5.76
C TRP A 119 8.07 19.30 -7.11
N LEU A 120 7.57 19.85 -8.21
CA LEU A 120 8.25 19.82 -9.51
C LEU A 120 9.23 20.98 -9.62
N GLU A 121 8.77 22.15 -9.24
CA GLU A 121 9.51 23.39 -9.13
C GLU A 121 8.79 24.28 -8.09
N PRO A 122 9.40 25.38 -7.60
CA PRO A 122 8.79 26.23 -6.60
C PRO A 122 7.41 26.77 -7.02
N GLY A 123 6.39 26.39 -6.27
CA GLY A 123 5.00 26.76 -6.50
C GLY A 123 4.20 25.77 -7.36
N TYR A 124 4.81 24.72 -7.94
CA TYR A 124 4.11 23.72 -8.73
C TYR A 124 4.22 22.34 -8.07
N ALA A 125 3.12 21.90 -7.47
CA ALA A 125 3.03 20.62 -6.79
C ALA A 125 2.55 19.51 -7.74
N TYR A 126 3.15 18.33 -7.59
CA TYR A 126 2.75 17.12 -8.30
C TYR A 126 2.19 16.12 -7.30
N PHE A 127 0.99 15.63 -7.60
CA PHE A 127 0.32 14.55 -6.85
C PHE A 127 0.05 13.40 -7.78
N ARG A 128 0.44 12.20 -7.36
CA ARG A 128 0.05 10.96 -8.02
C ARG A 128 -0.90 10.19 -7.12
N ILE A 129 -2.06 9.83 -7.64
CA ILE A 129 -3.04 8.95 -6.97
C ILE A 129 -3.09 7.63 -7.73
N SER A 130 -2.68 6.55 -7.08
CA SER A 130 -2.62 5.20 -7.67
C SER A 130 -3.96 4.48 -7.65
N ALA A 131 -4.82 4.76 -6.66
CA ALA A 131 -6.19 4.25 -6.53
C ALA A 131 -6.97 5.15 -5.58
N PHE A 132 -8.32 5.11 -5.64
CA PHE A 132 -9.17 5.81 -4.68
C PHE A 132 -9.63 4.86 -3.58
N GLN A 133 -8.94 4.88 -2.44
CA GLN A 133 -9.17 4.09 -1.24
C GLN A 133 -9.83 4.95 -0.14
N GLY A 134 -10.29 4.32 0.94
CA GLY A 134 -11.01 5.01 2.02
C GLY A 134 -10.26 6.17 2.67
N ASP A 135 -8.93 6.08 2.72
CA ASP A 135 -8.05 7.08 3.32
C ASP A 135 -7.38 8.03 2.29
N THR A 136 -7.65 7.88 0.98
CA THR A 136 -7.01 8.68 -0.08
C THR A 136 -7.19 10.19 0.13
N GLY A 137 -8.38 10.64 0.53
CA GLY A 137 -8.62 12.05 0.83
C GLY A 137 -7.80 12.56 2.02
N LEU A 138 -7.65 11.73 3.06
CA LEU A 138 -6.83 12.05 4.22
C LEU A 138 -5.34 12.08 3.87
N GLU A 139 -4.86 11.10 3.09
CA GLU A 139 -3.48 11.05 2.59
C GLU A 139 -3.17 12.27 1.72
N PHE A 140 -4.07 12.65 0.82
CA PHE A 140 -3.91 13.83 -0.01
C PHE A 140 -3.72 15.09 0.85
N ARG A 141 -4.56 15.29 1.87
CA ARG A 141 -4.43 16.40 2.82
C ARG A 141 -3.09 16.40 3.55
N ARG A 142 -2.66 15.23 4.05
CA ARG A 142 -1.37 15.10 4.74
C ARG A 142 -0.20 15.45 3.83
N GLN A 143 -0.20 14.93 2.60
CA GLN A 143 0.84 15.22 1.62
C GLN A 143 0.84 16.71 1.22
N TRP A 144 -0.32 17.31 1.08
CA TRP A 144 -0.47 18.74 0.83
C TRP A 144 0.16 19.58 1.94
N GLN A 145 -0.20 19.29 3.18
CA GLN A 145 0.35 19.99 4.35
C GLN A 145 1.86 19.77 4.50
N ALA A 146 2.34 18.58 4.22
CA ALA A 146 3.78 18.27 4.25
C ALA A 146 4.56 19.07 3.21
N LEU A 147 4.04 19.21 1.98
CA LEU A 147 4.65 20.04 0.95
C LEU A 147 4.70 21.52 1.37
N GLN A 148 3.61 22.06 1.92
CA GLN A 148 3.58 23.46 2.40
C GLN A 148 4.55 23.70 3.56
N ALA A 149 4.69 22.71 4.46
CA ALA A 149 5.61 22.81 5.59
C ALA A 149 7.10 22.72 5.18
N ALA A 150 7.40 21.95 4.14
CA ALA A 150 8.76 21.74 3.66
C ALA A 150 9.34 22.99 2.99
N ASP A 151 8.51 23.81 2.36
CA ASP A 151 8.95 24.98 1.61
C ASP A 151 8.26 26.25 2.16
N LYS A 152 8.75 26.69 3.31
CA LYS A 152 8.18 27.83 4.05
C LYS A 152 8.20 29.11 3.21
N GLY A 153 7.01 29.49 2.72
CA GLY A 153 6.80 30.74 2.01
C GLY A 153 6.56 30.61 0.51
N VAL A 154 6.61 29.41 -0.06
CA VAL A 154 6.23 29.22 -1.46
C VAL A 154 4.73 28.95 -1.57
N ALA A 155 3.99 29.92 -2.14
CA ALA A 155 2.60 29.73 -2.45
C ALA A 155 2.43 28.71 -3.60
N ILE A 156 1.47 27.79 -3.46
CA ILE A 156 1.10 26.88 -4.55
C ILE A 156 0.45 27.67 -5.67
N LYS A 157 1.10 27.69 -6.84
CA LYS A 157 0.64 28.37 -8.07
C LYS A 157 -0.13 27.42 -8.99
N GLY A 158 0.14 26.13 -8.88
CA GLY A 158 -0.51 25.11 -9.68
C GLY A 158 -0.28 23.70 -9.14
N VAL A 159 -1.19 22.81 -9.51
CA VAL A 159 -1.17 21.39 -9.13
C VAL A 159 -1.28 20.55 -10.39
N ILE A 160 -0.40 19.56 -10.49
CA ILE A 160 -0.52 18.49 -11.49
C ILE A 160 -1.01 17.24 -10.76
N LEU A 161 -2.20 16.76 -11.15
CA LEU A 161 -2.77 15.52 -10.66
C LEU A 161 -2.52 14.39 -11.68
N ASP A 162 -1.73 13.40 -11.28
CA ASP A 162 -1.42 12.23 -12.12
C ASP A 162 -2.28 11.03 -11.71
N LEU A 163 -3.22 10.68 -12.58
CA LEU A 163 -4.11 9.52 -12.44
C LEU A 163 -3.77 8.40 -13.43
N ARG A 164 -2.60 8.43 -14.06
CA ARG A 164 -2.20 7.38 -15.01
C ARG A 164 -2.11 6.04 -14.31
N SER A 165 -2.70 5.00 -14.93
CA SER A 165 -2.80 3.66 -14.37
C SER A 165 -3.57 3.56 -13.05
N ASN A 166 -4.41 4.56 -12.73
CA ASN A 166 -5.36 4.49 -11.65
C ASN A 166 -6.60 3.71 -12.13
N PRO A 167 -6.95 2.55 -11.55
CA PRO A 167 -8.11 1.76 -11.96
C PRO A 167 -9.44 2.33 -11.45
N GLY A 168 -9.44 3.42 -10.69
CA GLY A 168 -10.59 3.95 -9.99
C GLY A 168 -10.56 3.60 -8.49
N GLY A 169 -11.73 3.28 -7.93
CA GLY A 169 -11.94 2.93 -6.53
C GLY A 169 -13.19 3.57 -5.94
N LEU A 170 -13.15 3.98 -4.68
CA LEU A 170 -14.29 4.56 -3.97
C LEU A 170 -14.64 5.96 -4.50
N VAL A 171 -15.88 6.13 -4.91
CA VAL A 171 -16.41 7.42 -5.41
C VAL A 171 -16.27 8.51 -4.35
N ASN A 172 -16.56 8.20 -3.08
CA ASN A 172 -16.45 9.17 -1.99
C ASN A 172 -15.01 9.69 -1.84
N ALA A 173 -14.01 8.84 -1.95
CA ALA A 173 -12.61 9.23 -1.89
C ALA A 173 -12.22 10.16 -3.06
N ALA A 174 -12.75 9.89 -4.26
CA ALA A 174 -12.54 10.74 -5.42
C ALA A 174 -13.19 12.12 -5.25
N VAL A 175 -14.40 12.16 -4.69
CA VAL A 175 -15.11 13.41 -4.38
C VAL A 175 -14.35 14.22 -3.32
N GLU A 176 -13.88 13.58 -2.24
CA GLU A 176 -13.06 14.25 -1.22
C GLU A 176 -11.82 14.92 -1.81
N VAL A 177 -11.09 14.23 -2.70
CA VAL A 177 -9.93 14.82 -3.37
C VAL A 177 -10.33 16.00 -4.25
N ALA A 178 -11.41 15.87 -5.03
CA ALA A 178 -11.89 16.94 -5.91
C ALA A 178 -12.35 18.19 -5.12
N ASP A 179 -12.94 18.00 -3.96
CA ASP A 179 -13.34 19.11 -3.09
C ASP A 179 -12.13 19.82 -2.46
N LEU A 180 -11.07 19.07 -2.13
CA LEU A 180 -9.83 19.67 -1.63
C LEU A 180 -9.10 20.50 -2.70
N GLU A 181 -9.13 20.09 -3.95
CA GLU A 181 -8.60 20.89 -5.06
C GLU A 181 -9.37 22.18 -5.26
N LYS A 182 -10.71 22.14 -5.15
CA LYS A 182 -11.55 23.36 -5.19
C LYS A 182 -11.23 24.34 -4.06
N ILE A 183 -11.03 23.83 -2.85
CA ILE A 183 -10.64 24.66 -1.70
C ILE A 183 -9.28 25.31 -1.94
N ALA A 184 -8.31 24.58 -2.47
CA ALA A 184 -7.00 25.12 -2.81
C ALA A 184 -7.06 26.18 -3.91
N ALA A 185 -7.87 25.95 -4.95
CA ALA A 185 -8.08 26.93 -6.03
C ALA A 185 -8.78 28.22 -5.53
N VAL A 186 -9.76 28.09 -4.65
CA VAL A 186 -10.47 29.24 -4.03
C VAL A 186 -9.54 30.00 -3.08
N ALA A 187 -8.75 29.32 -2.25
CA ALA A 187 -7.77 29.96 -1.37
C ALA A 187 -6.77 30.81 -2.18
N HIS A 188 -6.29 30.28 -3.31
CA HIS A 188 -5.37 31.00 -4.19
C HIS A 188 -6.04 32.22 -4.87
N ALA A 189 -7.29 32.07 -5.35
CA ALA A 189 -8.05 33.14 -5.99
C ALA A 189 -8.37 34.30 -5.04
N HIS A 190 -8.42 34.04 -3.73
CA HIS A 190 -8.73 35.04 -2.71
C HIS A 190 -7.51 35.49 -1.89
N GLY A 191 -6.29 35.10 -2.28
CA GLY A 191 -5.06 35.53 -1.61
C GLY A 191 -4.94 35.09 -0.14
N LEU A 192 -5.64 34.02 0.23
CA LEU A 192 -5.52 33.44 1.57
C LEU A 192 -4.25 32.57 1.64
N PRO A 193 -3.46 32.71 2.73
CA PRO A 193 -2.22 31.97 2.90
C PRO A 193 -2.43 30.45 3.05
#